data_7e0850b28de6485b935d3e4472281a8c
#
_entry.id   7e0850b28de6485b935d3e4472281a8c
#
_cell.length_a   1.000
_cell.length_b   1.000
_cell.length_c   1.000
_cell.angle_alpha   90.00
_cell.angle_beta   90.00
_cell.angle_gamma   90.00
#
_symmetry.space_group_name_H-M   'P 1'
#
loop_
_entity.id
_entity.type
_entity.pdbx_description
1 polymer ?
#
loop_
_entity_poly.entity_id
_entity_poly.type
_entity_poly.pdbx_seq_one_letter_code
_entity_poly.pdbx_strand_id
1 'polypeptide(L)'
;ARKRLQVPQGFADYREMLSKMKLDIVAVCPRHADQHHDMALAAIESGVRGIYIEKPFVRTPAEVDSLAAACKKHGTKIAIAHRNRWHPMLAVIDQFIADGHIGKILEIRGRGKGDRRGGGEDLWVLGSHVLNLIHYFGGKPLTCSARMFQDGQPVVAAHVKDGNEGLGPLAGNELHARYEMERGMIAYFDSIANDGTQNHGFGLHLIGSKGILAIRNDRQPFAYWVPGNPLGPSRESRPWTPFTTAGPSKEEPNIQAVKDVHSHITPAKDLIRAVRDDRQPLCNLAEGGMTVEMICAVFESHRQGGSAVPIPLKERGNALTKL
;
A
#
# COMPACT_ATOMS: atom_id res chain seq x y z
N ALA A 1 -5.27 19.74 19.63
CA ALA A 1 -4.62 18.43 19.78
C ALA A 1 -4.06 18.23 21.19
N ARG A 2 -3.14 19.09 21.69
CA ARG A 2 -2.42 18.94 22.95
C ARG A 2 -3.32 18.64 24.17
N LYS A 3 -4.36 19.47 24.42
CA LYS A 3 -5.31 19.26 25.53
C LYS A 3 -6.08 17.94 25.40
N ARG A 4 -6.56 17.60 24.20
CA ARG A 4 -7.33 16.37 23.92
C ARG A 4 -6.49 15.11 24.14
N LEU A 5 -5.20 15.16 23.78
CA LEU A 5 -4.29 14.01 23.86
C LEU A 5 -3.50 13.97 25.17
N GLN A 6 -3.71 14.95 26.05
CA GLN A 6 -2.99 15.10 27.34
C GLN A 6 -1.46 15.09 27.16
N VAL A 7 -0.98 15.65 26.04
CA VAL A 7 0.46 15.72 25.75
C VAL A 7 1.10 16.85 26.53
N PRO A 8 2.14 16.61 27.34
CA PRO A 8 2.70 17.60 28.26
C PRO A 8 3.38 18.76 27.54
N GLN A 9 4.02 18.51 26.40
CA GLN A 9 4.75 19.52 25.63
C GLN A 9 4.29 19.59 24.18
N GLY A 10 4.47 20.74 23.54
CA GLY A 10 4.20 20.96 22.12
C GLY A 10 5.25 21.88 21.55
N PHE A 11 5.67 21.62 20.33
CA PHE A 11 6.68 22.36 19.58
C PHE A 11 6.08 22.86 18.27
N ALA A 12 6.52 24.02 17.81
CA ALA A 12 6.15 24.55 16.50
C ALA A 12 7.01 23.93 15.38
N ASP A 13 8.25 23.57 15.71
CA ASP A 13 9.20 22.91 14.81
C ASP A 13 9.56 21.53 15.36
N TYR A 14 9.47 20.51 14.50
CA TYR A 14 9.82 19.14 14.85
C TYR A 14 11.33 18.97 15.13
N ARG A 15 12.19 19.78 14.51
CA ARG A 15 13.64 19.77 14.75
C ARG A 15 13.96 20.24 16.16
N GLU A 16 13.26 21.26 16.63
CA GLU A 16 13.35 21.70 18.01
C GLU A 16 12.90 20.61 18.98
N MET A 17 11.79 19.91 18.67
CA MET A 17 11.34 18.76 19.45
C MET A 17 12.42 17.67 19.53
N LEU A 18 12.98 17.27 18.41
CA LEU A 18 14.00 16.21 18.33
C LEU A 18 15.27 16.58 19.09
N SER A 19 15.68 17.87 19.09
CA SER A 19 16.87 18.32 19.81
C SER A 19 16.68 18.41 21.33
N LYS A 20 15.46 18.68 21.79
CA LYS A 20 15.15 18.87 23.22
C LYS A 20 14.62 17.62 23.92
N MET A 21 14.08 16.67 23.16
CA MET A 21 13.43 15.48 23.72
C MET A 21 14.25 14.23 23.43
N LYS A 22 14.46 13.41 24.45
CA LYS A 22 15.02 12.06 24.26
C LYS A 22 13.86 11.11 23.95
N LEU A 23 13.69 10.77 22.67
CA LEU A 23 12.58 9.96 22.18
C LEU A 23 13.07 8.59 21.70
N ASP A 24 12.40 7.52 22.11
CA ASP A 24 12.65 6.17 21.57
C ASP A 24 11.93 5.96 20.23
N ILE A 25 10.71 6.52 20.10
CA ILE A 25 9.85 6.34 18.93
C ILE A 25 9.23 7.67 18.53
N VAL A 26 9.18 7.93 17.23
CA VAL A 26 8.55 9.10 16.64
C VAL A 26 7.46 8.65 15.66
N ALA A 27 6.31 9.33 15.68
CA ALA A 27 5.29 9.21 14.65
C ALA A 27 5.39 10.35 13.64
N VAL A 28 5.65 10.04 12.38
CA VAL A 28 5.70 11.00 11.26
C VAL A 28 4.36 10.94 10.56
N CYS A 29 3.46 11.88 10.87
CA CYS A 29 2.06 11.85 10.48
C CYS A 29 1.55 13.13 9.80
N PRO A 30 2.36 13.94 9.09
CA PRO A 30 1.79 15.01 8.28
C PRO A 30 0.96 14.40 7.15
N ARG A 31 -0.04 15.15 6.70
CA ARG A 31 -0.86 14.74 5.56
C ARG A 31 -0.10 14.79 4.24
N HIS A 32 0.89 15.68 4.14
CA HIS A 32 1.62 15.99 2.92
C HIS A 32 2.87 15.12 2.81
N ALA A 33 2.94 14.32 1.75
CA ALA A 33 3.99 13.32 1.54
C ALA A 33 5.39 13.92 1.31
N ASP A 34 5.47 15.17 0.83
CA ASP A 34 6.73 15.91 0.63
C ASP A 34 7.49 16.18 1.94
N GLN A 35 6.80 16.07 3.08
CA GLN A 35 7.41 16.27 4.40
C GLN A 35 7.95 14.97 5.02
N HIS A 36 7.53 13.81 4.51
CA HIS A 36 7.79 12.51 5.13
C HIS A 36 9.27 12.16 5.17
N HIS A 37 9.97 12.33 4.02
CA HIS A 37 11.39 12.01 3.92
C HIS A 37 12.24 12.81 4.93
N ASP A 38 12.13 14.14 4.91
CA ASP A 38 12.98 15.00 5.74
C ASP A 38 12.70 14.85 7.24
N MET A 39 11.42 14.67 7.62
CA MET A 39 11.05 14.42 9.00
C MET A 39 11.55 13.05 9.49
N ALA A 40 11.43 12.01 8.65
CA ALA A 40 11.93 10.69 8.99
C ALA A 40 13.46 10.68 9.08
N LEU A 41 14.15 11.34 8.15
CA LEU A 41 15.62 11.43 8.15
C LEU A 41 16.13 12.16 9.41
N ALA A 42 15.54 13.31 9.74
CA ALA A 42 15.91 14.05 10.96
C ALA A 42 15.63 13.23 12.24
N ALA A 43 14.53 12.47 12.27
CA ALA A 43 14.23 11.58 13.38
C ALA A 43 15.29 10.45 13.51
N ILE A 44 15.68 9.82 12.37
CA ILE A 44 16.74 8.80 12.37
C ILE A 44 18.05 9.38 12.91
N GLU A 45 18.46 10.55 12.42
CA GLU A 45 19.70 11.22 12.80
C GLU A 45 19.72 11.67 14.26
N SER A 46 18.55 11.94 14.85
CA SER A 46 18.42 12.23 16.28
C SER A 46 18.60 11.00 17.20
N GLY A 47 18.72 9.79 16.60
CA GLY A 47 18.97 8.55 17.32
C GLY A 47 17.70 7.84 17.82
N VAL A 48 16.51 8.12 17.26
CA VAL A 48 15.30 7.36 17.60
C VAL A 48 15.43 5.90 17.15
N ARG A 49 14.91 5.00 17.95
CA ARG A 49 14.98 3.56 17.70
C ARG A 49 13.87 3.09 16.74
N GLY A 50 12.74 3.80 16.69
CA GLY A 50 11.61 3.45 15.85
C GLY A 50 10.88 4.66 15.29
N ILE A 51 10.35 4.49 14.05
CA ILE A 51 9.50 5.49 13.39
C ILE A 51 8.24 4.80 12.91
N TYR A 52 7.07 5.35 13.26
CA TYR A 52 5.80 5.04 12.63
C TYR A 52 5.46 6.16 11.65
N ILE A 53 5.32 5.84 10.36
CA ILE A 53 5.16 6.86 9.31
C ILE A 53 3.88 6.64 8.50
N GLU A 54 3.16 7.74 8.24
CA GLU A 54 1.98 7.73 7.39
C GLU A 54 2.30 7.38 5.93
N LYS A 55 1.26 6.88 5.26
CA LYS A 55 1.25 6.63 3.81
C LYS A 55 0.67 7.87 3.06
N PRO A 56 1.09 8.12 1.82
CA PRO A 56 2.17 7.47 1.06
C PRO A 56 3.51 7.61 1.76
N PHE A 57 4.30 6.53 1.75
CA PHE A 57 5.54 6.48 2.53
C PHE A 57 6.49 7.63 2.20
N VAL A 58 6.98 7.67 0.98
CA VAL A 58 7.76 8.74 0.37
C VAL A 58 7.44 8.81 -1.12
N ARG A 59 7.98 9.78 -1.86
CA ARG A 59 7.56 10.10 -3.24
C ARG A 59 8.39 9.45 -4.33
N THR A 60 9.61 8.98 -4.01
CA THR A 60 10.54 8.42 -5.00
C THR A 60 11.34 7.25 -4.42
N PRO A 61 11.81 6.34 -5.28
CA PRO A 61 12.78 5.33 -4.89
C PRO A 61 14.08 5.92 -4.29
N ALA A 62 14.54 7.10 -4.76
CA ALA A 62 15.72 7.77 -4.20
C ALA A 62 15.51 8.16 -2.72
N GLU A 63 14.31 8.64 -2.37
CA GLU A 63 13.96 8.93 -0.96
C GLU A 63 13.93 7.64 -0.11
N VAL A 64 13.46 6.51 -0.68
CA VAL A 64 13.55 5.18 -0.02
C VAL A 64 15.00 4.80 0.23
N ASP A 65 15.85 4.91 -0.77
CA ASP A 65 17.29 4.55 -0.67
C ASP A 65 17.99 5.38 0.41
N SER A 66 17.69 6.68 0.47
CA SER A 66 18.21 7.61 1.48
C SER A 66 17.83 7.15 2.90
N LEU A 67 16.55 6.88 3.14
CA LEU A 67 16.08 6.40 4.44
C LEU A 67 16.63 5.02 4.78
N ALA A 68 16.79 4.13 3.79
CA ALA A 68 17.38 2.81 3.99
C ALA A 68 18.83 2.89 4.45
N ALA A 69 19.62 3.77 3.83
CA ALA A 69 21.00 4.01 4.22
C ALA A 69 21.10 4.59 5.65
N ALA A 70 20.25 5.56 5.97
CA ALA A 70 20.20 6.15 7.31
C ALA A 70 19.78 5.11 8.36
N CYS A 71 18.73 4.33 8.11
CA CYS A 71 18.28 3.27 9.00
C CYS A 71 19.36 2.21 9.25
N LYS A 72 20.07 1.81 8.18
CA LYS A 72 21.20 0.86 8.31
C LYS A 72 22.32 1.40 9.20
N LYS A 73 22.62 2.71 9.08
CA LYS A 73 23.66 3.38 9.86
C LYS A 73 23.29 3.52 11.35
N HIS A 74 22.04 3.84 11.65
CA HIS A 74 21.57 4.19 13.00
C HIS A 74 20.79 3.05 13.70
N GLY A 75 20.47 1.96 13.01
CA GLY A 75 19.70 0.84 13.58
C GLY A 75 18.20 1.11 13.77
N THR A 76 17.68 2.22 13.21
CA THR A 76 16.28 2.62 13.36
C THR A 76 15.34 1.68 12.60
N LYS A 77 14.23 1.29 13.22
CA LYS A 77 13.17 0.49 12.59
C LYS A 77 12.05 1.42 12.10
N ILE A 78 11.57 1.22 10.88
CA ILE A 78 10.43 1.99 10.34
C ILE A 78 9.25 1.07 10.11
N ALA A 79 8.06 1.47 10.57
CA ALA A 79 6.77 0.86 10.25
C ALA A 79 5.93 1.84 9.45
N ILE A 80 5.48 1.44 8.25
CA ILE A 80 4.67 2.26 7.36
C ILE A 80 3.18 1.95 7.58
N ALA A 81 2.33 2.98 7.62
CA ALA A 81 0.91 2.90 7.94
C ALA A 81 0.03 2.21 6.87
N HIS A 82 0.54 1.20 6.16
CA HIS A 82 -0.28 0.28 5.38
C HIS A 82 -0.99 -0.70 6.31
N ARG A 83 -1.92 -0.19 7.11
CA ARG A 83 -2.55 -0.87 8.27
C ARG A 83 -3.13 -2.26 7.96
N ASN A 84 -3.59 -2.49 6.72
CA ASN A 84 -4.12 -3.79 6.32
C ASN A 84 -3.10 -4.94 6.44
N ARG A 85 -1.78 -4.65 6.49
CA ARG A 85 -0.72 -5.65 6.73
C ARG A 85 -0.79 -6.28 8.13
N TRP A 86 -1.47 -5.64 9.06
CA TRP A 86 -1.70 -6.16 10.42
C TRP A 86 -3.11 -6.71 10.61
N HIS A 87 -3.91 -6.79 9.53
CA HIS A 87 -5.27 -7.29 9.64
C HIS A 87 -5.25 -8.79 9.96
N PRO A 88 -5.94 -9.26 11.04
CA PRO A 88 -5.90 -10.65 11.47
C PRO A 88 -6.41 -11.64 10.40
N MET A 89 -7.21 -11.16 9.46
CA MET A 89 -7.67 -11.94 8.31
C MET A 89 -6.56 -12.41 7.38
N LEU A 90 -5.40 -11.73 7.30
CA LEU A 90 -4.37 -12.13 6.36
C LEU A 90 -3.84 -13.54 6.65
N ALA A 91 -3.56 -13.84 7.93
CA ALA A 91 -3.13 -15.18 8.32
C ALA A 91 -4.19 -16.26 8.03
N VAL A 92 -5.47 -15.93 8.21
CA VAL A 92 -6.57 -16.85 7.89
C VAL A 92 -6.70 -17.06 6.38
N ILE A 93 -6.54 -15.99 5.59
CA ILE A 93 -6.52 -16.07 4.13
C ILE A 93 -5.32 -16.91 3.64
N ASP A 94 -4.13 -16.71 4.20
CA ASP A 94 -2.95 -17.48 3.85
C ASP A 94 -3.17 -18.98 4.11
N GLN A 95 -3.72 -19.34 5.27
CA GLN A 95 -4.06 -20.73 5.58
C GLN A 95 -5.12 -21.29 4.63
N PHE A 96 -6.17 -20.51 4.33
CA PHE A 96 -7.24 -20.91 3.42
C PHE A 96 -6.72 -21.16 1.99
N ILE A 97 -5.76 -20.37 1.53
CA ILE A 97 -5.05 -20.57 0.26
C ILE A 97 -4.18 -21.84 0.33
N ALA A 98 -3.41 -22.00 1.41
CA ALA A 98 -2.54 -23.16 1.61
C ALA A 98 -3.32 -24.49 1.66
N ASP A 99 -4.52 -24.48 2.23
CA ASP A 99 -5.44 -25.61 2.26
C ASP A 99 -6.07 -25.91 0.88
N GLY A 100 -5.79 -25.09 -0.14
CA GLY A 100 -6.22 -25.32 -1.52
C GLY A 100 -7.66 -24.94 -1.83
N HIS A 101 -8.35 -24.19 -0.97
CA HIS A 101 -9.75 -23.83 -1.14
C HIS A 101 -10.06 -23.00 -2.38
N ILE A 102 -9.09 -22.18 -2.85
CA ILE A 102 -9.22 -21.44 -4.12
C ILE A 102 -8.41 -22.07 -5.25
N GLY A 103 -7.70 -23.18 -5.00
CA GLY A 103 -6.82 -23.86 -5.95
C GLY A 103 -5.57 -23.04 -6.26
N LYS A 104 -5.01 -23.22 -7.46
CA LYS A 104 -3.85 -22.44 -7.94
C LYS A 104 -4.30 -20.98 -8.16
N ILE A 105 -3.62 -20.02 -7.57
CA ILE A 105 -3.83 -18.60 -7.88
C ILE A 105 -3.37 -18.36 -9.32
N LEU A 106 -4.27 -17.85 -10.15
CA LEU A 106 -4.05 -17.59 -11.58
C LEU A 106 -3.61 -16.13 -11.78
N GLU A 107 -4.30 -15.21 -11.11
CA GLU A 107 -4.03 -13.78 -11.19
C GLU A 107 -4.48 -13.03 -9.92
N ILE A 108 -3.91 -11.85 -9.72
CA ILE A 108 -4.34 -10.88 -8.71
C ILE A 108 -4.87 -9.65 -9.43
N ARG A 109 -6.10 -9.22 -9.11
CA ARG A 109 -6.70 -8.01 -9.68
C ARG A 109 -6.96 -6.98 -8.60
N GLY A 110 -6.07 -5.98 -8.53
CA GLY A 110 -6.24 -4.80 -7.69
C GLY A 110 -7.03 -3.71 -8.39
N ARG A 111 -7.80 -2.95 -7.61
CA ARG A 111 -8.55 -1.82 -8.13
C ARG A 111 -8.49 -0.64 -7.16
N GLY A 112 -8.32 0.55 -7.72
CA GLY A 112 -8.42 1.82 -7.01
C GLY A 112 -9.82 2.10 -6.49
N LYS A 113 -10.00 3.25 -5.85
CA LYS A 113 -11.26 3.57 -5.19
C LYS A 113 -12.41 3.92 -6.14
N GLY A 114 -12.11 4.34 -7.37
CA GLY A 114 -13.11 4.70 -8.36
C GLY A 114 -13.83 6.02 -8.07
N ASP A 115 -13.31 6.85 -7.16
CA ASP A 115 -13.82 8.18 -6.88
C ASP A 115 -13.16 9.24 -7.79
N ARG A 116 -13.39 10.54 -7.52
CA ARG A 116 -12.85 11.64 -8.31
C ARG A 116 -11.32 11.68 -8.46
N ARG A 117 -10.60 10.95 -7.61
CA ARG A 117 -9.13 10.91 -7.57
C ARG A 117 -8.51 9.91 -8.55
N GLY A 118 -9.29 9.14 -9.27
CA GLY A 118 -8.79 8.08 -10.15
C GLY A 118 -7.54 8.45 -10.94
N GLY A 119 -6.79 7.44 -11.35
CA GLY A 119 -5.50 7.61 -12.01
C GLY A 119 -4.33 7.84 -11.05
N GLY A 120 -3.46 8.81 -11.36
CA GLY A 120 -2.21 9.03 -10.65
C GLY A 120 -2.36 9.41 -9.17
N GLU A 121 -3.38 10.21 -8.80
CA GLU A 121 -3.63 10.58 -7.41
C GLU A 121 -4.08 9.37 -6.59
N ASP A 122 -5.03 8.60 -7.11
CA ASP A 122 -5.51 7.38 -6.44
C ASP A 122 -4.41 6.34 -6.30
N LEU A 123 -3.56 6.17 -7.31
CA LEU A 123 -2.40 5.26 -7.26
C LEU A 123 -1.54 5.49 -6.02
N TRP A 124 -1.24 6.76 -5.69
CA TRP A 124 -0.48 7.13 -4.49
C TRP A 124 -1.30 7.02 -3.21
N VAL A 125 -2.46 7.70 -3.16
CA VAL A 125 -3.17 7.93 -1.90
C VAL A 125 -3.90 6.68 -1.41
N LEU A 126 -4.49 5.92 -2.32
CA LEU A 126 -5.34 4.76 -2.00
C LEU A 126 -4.80 3.47 -2.62
N GLY A 127 -4.36 3.51 -3.87
CA GLY A 127 -3.77 2.39 -4.59
C GLY A 127 -2.56 1.80 -3.88
N SER A 128 -1.79 2.62 -3.15
CA SER A 128 -0.66 2.16 -2.34
C SER A 128 -1.06 1.07 -1.33
N HIS A 129 -2.26 1.10 -0.76
CA HIS A 129 -2.78 0.03 0.11
C HIS A 129 -3.01 -1.28 -0.66
N VAL A 130 -3.51 -1.16 -1.90
CA VAL A 130 -3.79 -2.32 -2.76
C VAL A 130 -2.49 -2.93 -3.26
N LEU A 131 -1.56 -2.11 -3.75
CA LEU A 131 -0.24 -2.55 -4.21
C LEU A 131 0.55 -3.23 -3.10
N ASN A 132 0.47 -2.71 -1.87
CA ASN A 132 1.10 -3.33 -0.71
C ASN A 132 0.54 -4.73 -0.41
N LEU A 133 -0.75 -4.97 -0.60
CA LEU A 133 -1.34 -6.31 -0.50
C LEU A 133 -1.04 -7.18 -1.74
N ILE A 134 -0.92 -6.60 -2.94
CA ILE A 134 -0.53 -7.34 -4.14
C ILE A 134 0.83 -8.00 -3.93
N HIS A 135 1.84 -7.25 -3.48
CA HIS A 135 3.15 -7.87 -3.28
C HIS A 135 3.21 -8.77 -2.03
N TYR A 136 2.30 -8.59 -1.07
CA TYR A 136 2.15 -9.55 0.04
C TYR A 136 1.80 -10.95 -0.48
N PHE A 137 0.80 -11.06 -1.35
CA PHE A 137 0.35 -12.34 -1.92
C PHE A 137 1.22 -12.82 -3.09
N GLY A 138 1.68 -11.91 -3.94
CA GLY A 138 2.41 -12.20 -5.18
C GLY A 138 3.92 -12.36 -5.01
N GLY A 139 4.48 -11.96 -3.88
CA GLY A 139 5.92 -11.82 -3.70
C GLY A 139 6.44 -10.53 -4.35
N LYS A 140 7.73 -10.45 -4.63
CA LYS A 140 8.33 -9.25 -5.24
C LYS A 140 7.82 -9.06 -6.67
N PRO A 141 7.46 -7.82 -7.07
CA PRO A 141 7.25 -7.50 -8.47
C PRO A 141 8.60 -7.53 -9.21
N LEU A 142 8.61 -8.12 -10.40
CA LEU A 142 9.81 -8.25 -11.25
C LEU A 142 9.81 -7.21 -12.37
N THR A 143 8.63 -6.98 -12.96
CA THR A 143 8.43 -6.00 -14.04
C THR A 143 7.09 -5.31 -13.90
N CYS A 144 6.96 -4.12 -14.54
CA CYS A 144 5.70 -3.41 -14.70
C CYS A 144 5.52 -2.97 -16.15
N SER A 145 4.31 -3.20 -16.71
CA SER A 145 3.83 -2.60 -17.96
C SER A 145 2.57 -1.79 -17.69
N ALA A 146 2.56 -0.50 -18.04
CA ALA A 146 1.44 0.36 -17.68
C ALA A 146 1.18 1.48 -18.68
N ARG A 147 -0.08 1.91 -18.76
CA ARG A 147 -0.51 3.10 -19.51
C ARG A 147 -1.36 4.00 -18.64
N MET A 148 -1.19 5.29 -18.84
CA MET A 148 -1.94 6.35 -18.15
C MET A 148 -2.67 7.20 -19.18
N PHE A 149 -3.88 7.63 -18.82
CA PHE A 149 -4.74 8.44 -19.67
C PHE A 149 -5.27 9.64 -18.91
N GLN A 150 -5.45 10.74 -19.65
CA GLN A 150 -6.16 11.93 -19.21
C GLN A 150 -7.35 12.13 -20.16
N ASP A 151 -8.57 11.97 -19.65
CA ASP A 151 -9.81 12.12 -20.43
C ASP A 151 -9.80 11.26 -21.73
N GLY A 152 -9.38 10.00 -21.60
CA GLY A 152 -9.30 9.02 -22.68
C GLY A 152 -8.12 9.19 -23.65
N GLN A 153 -7.27 10.22 -23.46
CA GLN A 153 -6.06 10.41 -24.26
C GLN A 153 -4.81 9.99 -23.47
N PRO A 154 -3.79 9.41 -24.11
CA PRO A 154 -2.52 9.12 -23.43
C PRO A 154 -1.95 10.35 -22.72
N VAL A 155 -1.48 10.17 -21.49
CA VAL A 155 -0.81 11.25 -20.74
C VAL A 155 0.44 11.71 -21.50
N VAL A 156 0.62 13.02 -21.56
CA VAL A 156 1.80 13.71 -22.11
C VAL A 156 2.28 14.79 -21.13
N ALA A 157 3.44 15.38 -21.38
CA ALA A 157 4.05 16.40 -20.52
C ALA A 157 3.07 17.54 -20.11
N ALA A 158 2.21 17.98 -21.05
CA ALA A 158 1.23 19.04 -20.80
C ALA A 158 0.16 18.67 -19.73
N HIS A 159 -0.02 17.39 -19.45
CA HIS A 159 -0.97 16.91 -18.41
C HIS A 159 -0.32 16.85 -17.01
N VAL A 160 1.00 16.94 -16.92
CA VAL A 160 1.73 16.84 -15.65
C VAL A 160 1.56 18.13 -14.85
N LYS A 161 1.15 17.98 -13.61
CA LYS A 161 0.96 19.10 -12.65
C LYS A 161 1.29 18.62 -11.24
N ASP A 162 1.49 19.54 -10.31
CA ASP A 162 1.66 19.19 -8.91
C ASP A 162 0.39 18.52 -8.36
N GLY A 163 0.61 17.34 -7.78
CA GLY A 163 -0.46 16.57 -7.13
C GLY A 163 -0.87 17.16 -5.79
N ASN A 164 -2.08 16.84 -5.37
CA ASN A 164 -2.54 17.16 -4.03
C ASN A 164 -1.66 16.48 -2.96
N GLU A 165 -1.77 16.93 -1.71
CA GLU A 165 -1.10 16.32 -0.54
C GLU A 165 0.44 16.23 -0.69
N GLY A 166 1.05 17.15 -1.45
CA GLY A 166 2.51 17.19 -1.62
C GLY A 166 3.10 16.00 -2.39
N LEU A 167 2.32 15.34 -3.26
CA LEU A 167 2.74 14.17 -4.02
C LEU A 167 3.77 14.49 -5.12
N GLY A 168 3.95 15.78 -5.46
CA GLY A 168 4.79 16.22 -6.56
C GLY A 168 4.16 15.96 -7.92
N PRO A 169 4.96 15.85 -9.01
CA PRO A 169 4.44 15.71 -10.36
C PRO A 169 3.53 14.51 -10.53
N LEU A 170 2.28 14.76 -10.94
CA LEU A 170 1.25 13.76 -11.23
C LEU A 170 0.53 14.08 -12.53
N ALA A 171 -0.09 13.05 -13.11
CA ALA A 171 -0.95 13.16 -14.28
C ALA A 171 -1.94 11.99 -14.35
N GLY A 172 -2.95 12.15 -15.20
CA GLY A 172 -3.89 11.10 -15.56
C GLY A 172 -5.02 10.90 -14.55
N ASN A 173 -6.22 10.70 -15.07
CA ASN A 173 -7.42 10.33 -14.33
C ASN A 173 -7.83 8.86 -14.57
N GLU A 174 -7.02 8.13 -15.34
CA GLU A 174 -7.16 6.71 -15.60
C GLU A 174 -5.78 6.08 -15.77
N LEU A 175 -5.60 4.86 -15.25
CA LEU A 175 -4.41 4.06 -15.48
C LEU A 175 -4.70 2.56 -15.39
N HIS A 176 -3.89 1.79 -16.15
CA HIS A 176 -3.87 0.34 -16.15
C HIS A 176 -2.44 -0.15 -16.04
N ALA A 177 -2.19 -1.01 -15.06
CA ALA A 177 -0.87 -1.57 -14.78
C ALA A 177 -0.92 -3.09 -14.68
N ARG A 178 0.11 -3.75 -15.21
CA ARG A 178 0.35 -5.19 -15.14
C ARG A 178 1.73 -5.42 -14.54
N TYR A 179 1.82 -6.28 -13.54
CA TYR A 179 3.07 -6.67 -12.89
C TYR A 179 3.31 -8.17 -13.05
N GLU A 180 4.54 -8.55 -13.36
CA GLU A 180 5.02 -9.93 -13.23
C GLU A 180 5.57 -10.12 -11.82
N MET A 181 5.06 -11.13 -11.12
CA MET A 181 5.37 -11.34 -9.70
C MET A 181 6.30 -12.53 -9.51
N GLU A 182 7.16 -12.46 -8.49
CA GLU A 182 8.17 -13.47 -8.15
C GLU A 182 7.59 -14.88 -8.00
N ARG A 183 6.34 -15.00 -7.48
CA ARG A 183 5.67 -16.30 -7.32
C ARG A 183 5.02 -16.82 -8.61
N GLY A 184 5.36 -16.23 -9.77
CA GLY A 184 4.94 -16.69 -11.09
C GLY A 184 3.51 -16.33 -11.49
N MET A 185 2.83 -15.50 -10.73
CA MET A 185 1.51 -14.97 -11.08
C MET A 185 1.60 -13.58 -11.70
N ILE A 186 0.55 -13.19 -12.42
CA ILE A 186 0.38 -11.83 -12.92
C ILE A 186 -0.56 -11.07 -11.99
N ALA A 187 -0.16 -9.84 -11.66
CA ALA A 187 -1.02 -8.92 -10.93
C ALA A 187 -1.37 -7.72 -11.81
N TYR A 188 -2.60 -7.23 -11.63
CA TYR A 188 -3.12 -6.05 -12.31
C TYR A 188 -3.52 -5.00 -11.28
N PHE A 189 -3.41 -3.74 -11.66
CA PHE A 189 -3.97 -2.64 -10.91
C PHE A 189 -4.59 -1.62 -11.86
N ASP A 190 -5.87 -1.35 -11.68
CA ASP A 190 -6.63 -0.37 -12.45
C ASP A 190 -7.15 0.73 -11.54
N SER A 191 -7.09 1.98 -12.00
CA SER A 191 -7.70 3.12 -11.34
C SER A 191 -8.31 4.07 -12.35
N ILE A 192 -9.62 4.31 -12.24
CA ILE A 192 -10.41 5.14 -13.16
C ILE A 192 -11.22 6.12 -12.33
N ALA A 193 -11.13 7.40 -12.65
CA ALA A 193 -11.90 8.43 -11.96
C ALA A 193 -13.41 8.29 -12.23
N ASN A 194 -14.21 8.39 -11.17
CA ASN A 194 -15.68 8.38 -11.26
C ASN A 194 -16.23 7.18 -12.04
N ASP A 195 -15.69 5.99 -11.79
CA ASP A 195 -15.99 4.75 -12.53
C ASP A 195 -17.41 4.19 -12.33
N GLY A 196 -18.24 4.85 -11.52
CA GLY A 196 -19.63 4.44 -11.25
C GLY A 196 -19.79 3.29 -10.27
N THR A 197 -18.72 2.66 -9.80
CA THR A 197 -18.78 1.51 -8.89
C THR A 197 -19.06 1.87 -7.43
N GLN A 198 -19.18 3.15 -7.09
CA GLN A 198 -19.42 3.65 -5.73
C GLN A 198 -18.41 3.09 -4.71
N ASN A 199 -17.15 2.99 -5.09
CA ASN A 199 -16.04 2.42 -4.31
C ASN A 199 -16.17 0.92 -3.99
N HIS A 200 -17.06 0.18 -4.64
CA HIS A 200 -17.24 -1.25 -4.39
C HIS A 200 -16.04 -2.08 -4.85
N GLY A 201 -15.28 -1.61 -5.83
CA GLY A 201 -14.08 -2.28 -6.34
C GLY A 201 -12.82 -2.06 -5.51
N PHE A 202 -12.80 -1.12 -4.52
CA PHE A 202 -11.59 -0.76 -3.80
C PHE A 202 -11.03 -1.92 -2.97
N GLY A 203 -9.93 -2.50 -3.45
CA GLY A 203 -9.29 -3.68 -2.90
C GLY A 203 -8.67 -4.56 -3.96
N LEU A 204 -8.64 -5.86 -3.73
CA LEU A 204 -8.13 -6.82 -4.69
C LEU A 204 -8.91 -8.14 -4.69
N HIS A 205 -8.86 -8.83 -5.82
CA HIS A 205 -9.33 -10.20 -5.96
C HIS A 205 -8.13 -11.13 -6.19
N LEU A 206 -8.06 -12.20 -5.40
CA LEU A 206 -7.21 -13.37 -5.68
C LEU A 206 -8.05 -14.35 -6.48
N ILE A 207 -7.78 -14.47 -7.77
CA ILE A 207 -8.53 -15.33 -8.68
C ILE A 207 -7.80 -16.66 -8.77
N GLY A 208 -8.38 -17.68 -8.19
CA GLY A 208 -7.86 -19.03 -8.19
C GLY A 208 -8.66 -19.97 -9.10
N SER A 209 -8.09 -21.14 -9.41
CA SER A 209 -8.73 -22.13 -10.28
C SER A 209 -9.98 -22.79 -9.67
N LYS A 210 -10.20 -22.66 -8.37
CA LYS A 210 -11.34 -23.23 -7.63
C LYS A 210 -12.17 -22.21 -6.87
N GLY A 211 -11.88 -20.91 -7.00
CA GLY A 211 -12.64 -19.86 -6.32
C GLY A 211 -11.97 -18.50 -6.39
N ILE A 212 -12.68 -17.50 -5.90
CA ILE A 212 -12.20 -16.12 -5.78
C ILE A 212 -12.25 -15.69 -4.32
N LEU A 213 -11.17 -15.08 -3.83
CA LEU A 213 -11.17 -14.29 -2.59
C LEU A 213 -11.13 -12.81 -2.96
N ALA A 214 -12.14 -12.05 -2.53
CA ALA A 214 -12.17 -10.60 -2.63
C ALA A 214 -11.74 -10.00 -1.29
N ILE A 215 -10.71 -9.16 -1.29
CA ILE A 215 -10.24 -8.40 -0.13
C ILE A 215 -10.62 -6.94 -0.35
N ARG A 216 -11.30 -6.35 0.63
CA ARG A 216 -11.92 -5.02 0.52
C ARG A 216 -11.23 -4.05 1.46
N ASN A 217 -10.66 -2.99 0.89
CA ASN A 217 -10.07 -1.94 1.72
C ASN A 217 -11.16 -1.09 2.38
N ASP A 218 -10.94 -0.72 3.65
CA ASP A 218 -11.80 0.19 4.44
C ASP A 218 -13.26 -0.27 4.59
N ARG A 219 -13.55 -1.55 4.40
CA ARG A 219 -14.91 -2.11 4.53
C ARG A 219 -14.94 -3.37 5.39
N GLN A 220 -16.11 -3.62 6.00
CA GLN A 220 -16.40 -4.88 6.71
C GLN A 220 -17.59 -5.57 6.03
N PRO A 221 -17.58 -6.91 5.95
CA PRO A 221 -16.46 -7.80 6.18
C PRO A 221 -15.26 -7.46 5.30
N PHE A 222 -14.05 -7.69 5.81
CA PHE A 222 -12.81 -7.40 5.10
C PHE A 222 -12.63 -8.27 3.85
N ALA A 223 -13.12 -9.50 3.88
CA ALA A 223 -13.03 -10.42 2.76
C ALA A 223 -14.35 -11.13 2.46
N TYR A 224 -14.46 -11.57 1.21
CA TYR A 224 -15.51 -12.45 0.71
C TYR A 224 -14.91 -13.58 -0.11
N TRP A 225 -15.58 -14.71 -0.14
CA TRP A 225 -15.20 -15.88 -0.92
C TRP A 225 -16.33 -16.31 -1.85
N VAL A 226 -15.99 -16.72 -3.06
CA VAL A 226 -16.87 -17.40 -4.03
C VAL A 226 -16.22 -18.71 -4.44
N PRO A 227 -16.85 -19.88 -4.14
CA PRO A 227 -16.31 -21.17 -4.55
C PRO A 227 -16.51 -21.46 -6.03
N GLY A 228 -15.75 -22.42 -6.54
CA GLY A 228 -15.89 -22.98 -7.90
C GLY A 228 -15.02 -22.27 -8.92
N ASN A 229 -14.93 -22.87 -10.12
CA ASN A 229 -14.12 -22.34 -11.21
C ASN A 229 -14.67 -20.97 -11.68
N PRO A 230 -13.93 -19.86 -11.54
CA PRO A 230 -14.43 -18.54 -11.92
C PRO A 230 -14.58 -18.36 -13.44
N LEU A 231 -13.88 -19.15 -14.25
CA LEU A 231 -13.89 -19.08 -15.71
C LEU A 231 -14.95 -19.99 -16.34
N GLY A 232 -15.53 -20.90 -15.54
CA GLY A 232 -16.59 -21.81 -16.00
C GLY A 232 -17.99 -21.27 -15.69
N PRO A 233 -18.92 -21.26 -16.67
CA PRO A 233 -20.32 -20.97 -16.40
C PRO A 233 -20.88 -22.00 -15.41
N SER A 234 -21.78 -21.57 -14.53
CA SER A 234 -22.46 -22.43 -13.56
C SER A 234 -23.95 -22.21 -13.63
N ARG A 235 -24.72 -23.29 -13.58
CA ARG A 235 -26.19 -23.25 -13.41
C ARG A 235 -26.59 -23.05 -11.95
N GLU A 236 -25.68 -23.34 -11.00
CA GLU A 236 -25.91 -23.15 -9.59
C GLU A 236 -25.52 -21.73 -9.16
N SER A 237 -26.26 -21.17 -8.21
CA SER A 237 -25.93 -19.88 -7.60
C SER A 237 -24.62 -19.99 -6.83
N ARG A 238 -23.71 -19.05 -7.05
CA ARG A 238 -22.45 -18.92 -6.32
C ARG A 238 -22.38 -17.54 -5.65
N PRO A 239 -23.06 -17.37 -4.51
CA PRO A 239 -23.07 -16.07 -3.82
C PRO A 239 -21.70 -15.73 -3.23
N TRP A 240 -21.43 -14.45 -3.12
CA TRP A 240 -20.34 -13.93 -2.32
C TRP A 240 -20.57 -14.21 -0.85
N THR A 241 -19.74 -15.05 -0.26
CA THR A 241 -19.84 -15.47 1.14
C THR A 241 -18.92 -14.60 1.99
N PRO A 242 -19.45 -13.90 3.03
CA PRO A 242 -18.61 -13.18 3.98
C PRO A 242 -17.56 -14.10 4.59
N PHE A 243 -16.33 -13.60 4.72
CA PHE A 243 -15.21 -14.35 5.25
C PHE A 243 -14.59 -13.58 6.42
N THR A 244 -14.58 -14.21 7.59
CA THR A 244 -14.14 -13.62 8.86
C THR A 244 -12.96 -14.42 9.43
N THR A 245 -12.40 -13.99 10.56
CA THR A 245 -11.30 -14.72 11.21
C THR A 245 -11.73 -16.10 11.72
N ALA A 246 -13.03 -16.39 11.78
CA ALA A 246 -13.59 -17.72 12.08
C ALA A 246 -13.83 -18.57 10.82
N GLY A 247 -13.61 -18.03 9.62
CA GLY A 247 -13.86 -18.69 8.35
C GLY A 247 -15.11 -18.20 7.60
N PRO A 248 -15.47 -18.87 6.48
CA PRO A 248 -16.63 -18.49 5.68
C PRO A 248 -17.95 -18.57 6.43
N SER A 249 -18.87 -17.65 6.16
CA SER A 249 -20.24 -17.58 6.73
C SER A 249 -20.32 -17.51 8.26
N LYS A 250 -19.23 -17.21 8.95
CA LYS A 250 -19.22 -17.07 10.41
C LYS A 250 -19.16 -15.61 10.82
N GLU A 251 -19.69 -15.30 12.01
CA GLU A 251 -19.53 -13.97 12.60
C GLU A 251 -18.06 -13.72 12.97
N GLU A 252 -17.66 -12.43 12.97
CA GLU A 252 -16.30 -12.03 13.33
C GLU A 252 -16.12 -12.09 14.87
N PRO A 253 -15.34 -13.04 15.40
CA PRO A 253 -15.13 -13.15 16.85
C PRO A 253 -14.12 -12.13 17.38
N ASN A 254 -13.28 -11.57 16.51
CA ASN A 254 -12.16 -10.69 16.87
C ASN A 254 -12.43 -9.24 16.51
N ILE A 255 -13.65 -8.73 16.74
CA ILE A 255 -14.06 -7.36 16.39
C ILE A 255 -13.08 -6.32 16.96
N GLN A 256 -12.59 -6.52 18.20
CA GLN A 256 -11.66 -5.59 18.82
C GLN A 256 -10.29 -5.59 18.10
N ALA A 257 -9.78 -6.75 17.70
CA ALA A 257 -8.53 -6.82 16.94
C ALA A 257 -8.63 -6.09 15.59
N VAL A 258 -9.78 -6.21 14.90
CA VAL A 258 -10.07 -5.45 13.67
C VAL A 258 -10.10 -3.95 13.95
N LYS A 259 -10.77 -3.50 15.01
CA LYS A 259 -10.80 -2.08 15.41
C LYS A 259 -9.41 -1.55 15.76
N ASP A 260 -8.59 -2.35 16.44
CA ASP A 260 -7.21 -1.97 16.83
C ASP A 260 -6.28 -1.79 15.60
N VAL A 261 -6.51 -2.54 14.51
CA VAL A 261 -5.84 -2.31 13.23
C VAL A 261 -6.26 -0.97 12.65
N HIS A 262 -7.56 -0.71 12.55
CA HIS A 262 -8.09 0.52 11.96
C HIS A 262 -7.73 1.78 12.73
N SER A 263 -7.58 1.69 14.05
CA SER A 263 -7.13 2.78 14.93
C SER A 263 -5.60 2.88 15.08
N HIS A 264 -4.84 2.13 14.29
CA HIS A 264 -3.36 2.08 14.31
C HIS A 264 -2.73 1.55 15.62
N ILE A 265 -3.52 0.97 16.51
CA ILE A 265 -3.04 0.41 17.79
C ILE A 265 -2.16 -0.82 17.53
N THR A 266 -2.62 -1.75 16.68
CA THR A 266 -1.87 -2.97 16.36
C THR A 266 -0.54 -2.67 15.65
N PRO A 267 -0.50 -1.80 14.60
CA PRO A 267 0.76 -1.37 13.99
C PRO A 267 1.74 -0.72 14.98
N ALA A 268 1.27 0.17 15.84
CA ALA A 268 2.10 0.81 16.84
C ALA A 268 2.68 -0.19 17.87
N LYS A 269 1.87 -1.14 18.34
CA LYS A 269 2.32 -2.22 19.23
C LYS A 269 3.36 -3.12 18.55
N ASP A 270 3.21 -3.40 17.24
CA ASP A 270 4.18 -4.20 16.50
C ASP A 270 5.52 -3.46 16.38
N LEU A 271 5.52 -2.16 16.07
CA LEU A 271 6.74 -1.35 16.05
C LEU A 271 7.45 -1.35 17.41
N ILE A 272 6.70 -1.15 18.51
CA ILE A 272 7.28 -1.19 19.87
C ILE A 272 7.96 -2.53 20.14
N ARG A 273 7.31 -3.64 19.80
CA ARG A 273 7.88 -4.98 19.92
C ARG A 273 9.09 -5.17 19.00
N ALA A 274 9.00 -4.72 17.74
CA ALA A 274 10.09 -4.79 16.78
C ALA A 274 11.37 -4.08 17.28
N VAL A 275 11.20 -2.90 17.91
CA VAL A 275 12.30 -2.15 18.54
C VAL A 275 12.88 -2.90 19.73
N ARG A 276 12.04 -3.52 20.58
CA ARG A 276 12.48 -4.25 21.77
C ARG A 276 13.21 -5.56 21.42
N ASP A 277 12.67 -6.28 20.43
CA ASP A 277 13.11 -7.62 20.07
C ASP A 277 14.16 -7.59 18.94
N ASP A 278 14.62 -6.42 18.53
CA ASP A 278 15.55 -6.15 17.43
C ASP A 278 15.16 -6.87 16.11
N ARG A 279 13.87 -6.91 15.79
CA ARG A 279 13.34 -7.44 14.53
C ARG A 279 12.78 -6.32 13.65
N GLN A 280 12.40 -6.66 12.43
CA GLN A 280 11.64 -5.75 11.57
C GLN A 280 10.14 -5.79 11.90
N PRO A 281 9.42 -4.64 11.84
CA PRO A 281 7.96 -4.63 11.89
C PRO A 281 7.36 -5.28 10.63
N LEU A 282 6.09 -5.72 10.69
CA LEU A 282 5.43 -6.42 9.58
C LEU A 282 5.38 -5.61 8.27
N CYS A 283 5.09 -4.32 8.35
CA CYS A 283 5.16 -3.42 7.19
C CYS A 283 6.34 -2.47 7.39
N ASN A 284 7.53 -2.98 7.15
CA ASN A 284 8.79 -2.26 7.35
C ASN A 284 9.17 -1.39 6.13
N LEU A 285 10.33 -0.76 6.20
CA LEU A 285 10.88 0.11 5.15
C LEU A 285 10.97 -0.61 3.79
N ALA A 286 11.39 -1.87 3.74
CA ALA A 286 11.48 -2.62 2.50
C ALA A 286 10.09 -2.87 1.87
N GLU A 287 9.08 -3.15 2.70
CA GLU A 287 7.69 -3.33 2.28
C GLU A 287 7.07 -2.03 1.73
N GLY A 288 7.31 -0.91 2.42
CA GLY A 288 6.87 0.40 1.94
C GLY A 288 7.64 0.85 0.71
N GLY A 289 8.94 0.61 0.67
CA GLY A 289 9.80 0.90 -0.49
C GLY A 289 9.38 0.13 -1.74
N MET A 290 9.02 -1.16 -1.58
CA MET A 290 8.49 -1.96 -2.69
C MET A 290 7.19 -1.36 -3.26
N THR A 291 6.31 -0.86 -2.40
CA THR A 291 5.09 -0.17 -2.84
C THR A 291 5.42 1.09 -3.63
N VAL A 292 6.42 1.89 -3.20
CA VAL A 292 6.89 3.08 -3.94
C VAL A 292 7.48 2.69 -5.29
N GLU A 293 8.29 1.63 -5.35
CA GLU A 293 8.81 1.09 -6.61
C GLU A 293 7.69 0.71 -7.59
N MET A 294 6.65 0.02 -7.12
CA MET A 294 5.50 -0.35 -7.96
C MET A 294 4.79 0.88 -8.51
N ILE A 295 4.57 1.91 -7.70
CA ILE A 295 3.93 3.16 -8.13
C ILE A 295 4.80 3.87 -9.18
N CYS A 296 6.09 4.07 -8.91
CA CYS A 296 6.99 4.76 -9.82
C CYS A 296 7.22 3.97 -11.12
N ALA A 297 7.11 2.64 -11.08
CA ALA A 297 7.19 1.79 -12.26
C ALA A 297 6.03 2.01 -13.24
N VAL A 298 4.84 2.40 -12.77
CA VAL A 298 3.73 2.81 -13.64
C VAL A 298 4.11 4.03 -14.46
N PHE A 299 4.70 5.04 -13.82
CA PHE A 299 5.13 6.27 -14.48
C PHE A 299 6.26 6.02 -15.48
N GLU A 300 7.24 5.22 -15.09
CA GLU A 300 8.37 4.89 -15.96
C GLU A 300 7.94 4.05 -17.18
N SER A 301 7.08 3.05 -16.98
CA SER A 301 6.53 2.26 -18.07
C SER A 301 5.71 3.12 -19.03
N HIS A 302 4.83 3.99 -18.50
CA HIS A 302 4.06 4.91 -19.35
C HIS A 302 4.97 5.82 -20.17
N ARG A 303 6.03 6.42 -19.57
CA ARG A 303 7.02 7.24 -20.26
C ARG A 303 7.71 6.47 -21.40
N GLN A 304 7.93 5.17 -21.22
CA GLN A 304 8.50 4.29 -22.25
C GLN A 304 7.43 3.68 -23.17
N GLY A 305 6.28 4.33 -23.33
CA GLY A 305 5.23 3.91 -24.26
C GLY A 305 4.46 2.65 -23.82
N GLY A 306 4.52 2.26 -22.52
CA GLY A 306 3.88 1.06 -21.96
C GLY A 306 4.77 -0.18 -21.96
N SER A 307 6.06 -0.02 -22.31
CA SER A 307 7.02 -1.12 -22.29
C SER A 307 7.21 -1.68 -20.88
N ALA A 308 7.57 -2.96 -20.79
CA ALA A 308 7.91 -3.59 -19.52
C ALA A 308 9.21 -2.97 -18.95
N VAL A 309 9.11 -2.45 -17.74
CA VAL A 309 10.25 -1.91 -16.99
C VAL A 309 10.60 -2.83 -15.82
N PRO A 310 11.90 -3.08 -15.55
CA PRO A 310 12.29 -3.93 -14.43
C PRO A 310 12.07 -3.24 -13.09
N ILE A 311 11.78 -4.01 -12.06
CA ILE A 311 11.75 -3.58 -10.67
C ILE A 311 12.85 -4.36 -9.92
N PRO A 312 13.75 -3.70 -9.19
CA PRO A 312 13.81 -2.24 -8.91
C PRO A 312 14.16 -1.40 -10.14
N LEU A 313 13.64 -0.17 -10.16
CA LEU A 313 13.84 0.79 -11.24
C LEU A 313 15.29 1.28 -11.29
N LYS A 314 15.80 1.50 -12.51
CA LYS A 314 17.07 2.23 -12.71
C LYS A 314 16.90 3.74 -12.46
N GLU A 315 15.78 4.30 -12.90
CA GLU A 315 15.42 5.68 -12.64
C GLU A 315 14.87 5.78 -11.21
N ARG A 316 15.57 6.53 -10.37
CA ARG A 316 15.22 6.65 -8.95
C ARG A 316 14.36 7.87 -8.62
N GLY A 317 14.10 8.75 -9.62
CA GLY A 317 13.25 9.94 -9.50
C GLY A 317 11.81 9.69 -9.99
N ASN A 318 11.05 10.80 -10.11
CA ASN A 318 9.72 10.76 -10.71
C ASN A 318 9.82 10.83 -12.24
N ALA A 319 9.47 9.75 -12.93
CA ALA A 319 9.59 9.63 -14.37
C ALA A 319 8.68 10.59 -15.17
N LEU A 320 7.58 11.10 -14.57
CA LEU A 320 6.70 12.07 -15.23
C LEU A 320 7.39 13.41 -15.51
N THR A 321 8.46 13.73 -14.78
CA THR A 321 9.27 14.95 -15.05
C THR A 321 10.07 14.87 -16.35
N LYS A 322 10.07 13.70 -17.00
CA LYS A 322 10.85 13.40 -18.21
C LYS A 322 9.96 13.02 -19.42
N LEU A 323 8.66 13.30 -19.34
CA LEU A 323 7.71 13.15 -20.45
C LEU A 323 7.93 14.17 -21.56
#